data_e5827a799fcf6a6db1b0c0a4dd5d06c9
#
_entry.id   e5827a799fcf6a6db1b0c0a4dd5d06c9
#
_cell.length_a   1.000
_cell.length_b   1.000
_cell.length_c   1.000
_cell.angle_alpha   90.00
_cell.angle_beta   90.00
_cell.angle_gamma   90.00
#
_symmetry.space_group_name_H-M   'P 1'
#
loop_
_entity.id
_entity.type
_entity.pdbx_description
1 polymer ?
#
loop_
_entity_poly.entity_id
_entity_poly.type
_entity_poly.pdbx_seq_one_letter_code
_entity_poly.pdbx_strand_id
1 'polypeptide(L)'
;MTLQSDRADAADAAGVEVRIRGVLQGADPDAVWAVGGPDGPHAGSADGTPPLDVGALMPVLALWPVIGSLVAEEALRLHTPLTAYGVEAAAGTTAHHLLSHSTGPAAHTSLTRLAEHLTGSPLAELAAARVWHPLGMTGTGFADGTLHAPPADLARFLGYLLSPAEHPLTRAWITESLRIRTGELTPARGLLWHPAPYGTWSYGETPTVWLSPRLPRWAFLLPTHPPGPLRTTFREAAFAPTPSL
;
A
#
# COMPACT_ATOMS: atom_id res chain seq x y z
N MET A 1 0.07 -6.13 -33.42
CA MET A 1 0.48 -4.92 -32.66
C MET A 1 1.06 -5.24 -31.27
N THR A 2 0.98 -6.46 -30.80
CA THR A 2 1.38 -6.92 -29.46
C THR A 2 2.90 -7.08 -29.23
N LEU A 3 3.65 -7.64 -30.17
CA LEU A 3 5.09 -7.94 -29.98
C LEU A 3 6.02 -6.73 -29.83
N GLN A 4 5.62 -5.57 -30.32
CA GLN A 4 6.43 -4.36 -30.23
C GLN A 4 6.20 -3.63 -28.91
N SER A 5 4.99 -3.72 -28.35
CA SER A 5 4.63 -3.24 -27.02
C SER A 5 5.38 -4.04 -25.94
N ASP A 6 5.34 -5.37 -26.03
CA ASP A 6 5.98 -6.26 -25.04
C ASP A 6 7.51 -6.05 -24.98
N ARG A 7 8.13 -5.73 -26.12
CA ARG A 7 9.58 -5.41 -26.16
C ARG A 7 9.91 -4.05 -25.54
N ALA A 8 9.05 -3.06 -25.73
CA ALA A 8 9.24 -1.74 -25.14
C ALA A 8 9.10 -1.80 -23.62
N ASP A 9 8.09 -2.53 -23.14
CA ASP A 9 7.83 -2.72 -21.70
C ASP A 9 8.95 -3.51 -21.01
N ALA A 10 9.49 -4.54 -21.66
CA ALA A 10 10.64 -5.30 -21.16
C ALA A 10 11.93 -4.45 -21.11
N ALA A 11 12.15 -3.59 -22.11
CA ALA A 11 13.30 -2.69 -22.13
C ALA A 11 13.21 -1.60 -21.05
N ASP A 12 12.01 -1.06 -20.81
CA ASP A 12 11.77 -0.10 -19.72
C ASP A 12 11.98 -0.76 -18.35
N ALA A 13 11.47 -1.97 -18.15
CA ALA A 13 11.66 -2.73 -16.90
C ALA A 13 13.14 -2.99 -16.61
N ALA A 14 13.94 -3.40 -17.62
CA ALA A 14 15.37 -3.60 -17.46
C ALA A 14 16.11 -2.28 -17.13
N GLY A 15 15.73 -1.18 -17.76
CA GLY A 15 16.26 0.14 -17.46
C GLY A 15 15.97 0.61 -16.05
N VAL A 16 14.76 0.34 -15.55
CA VAL A 16 14.35 0.63 -14.16
C VAL A 16 15.19 -0.18 -13.18
N GLU A 17 15.36 -1.47 -13.42
CA GLU A 17 16.17 -2.35 -12.57
C GLU A 17 17.61 -1.85 -12.42
N VAL A 18 18.25 -1.50 -13.53
CA VAL A 18 19.62 -0.98 -13.53
C VAL A 18 19.74 0.30 -12.70
N ARG A 19 18.79 1.23 -12.86
CA ARG A 19 18.77 2.47 -12.08
C ARG A 19 18.60 2.20 -10.57
N ILE A 20 17.67 1.33 -10.20
CA ILE A 20 17.43 0.98 -8.80
C ILE A 20 18.65 0.31 -8.18
N ARG A 21 19.25 -0.67 -8.85
CA ARG A 21 20.47 -1.33 -8.36
C ARG A 21 21.63 -0.35 -8.18
N GLY A 22 21.80 0.60 -9.10
CA GLY A 22 22.81 1.65 -8.96
C GLY A 22 22.61 2.55 -7.75
N VAL A 23 21.36 2.92 -7.45
CA VAL A 23 21.01 3.71 -6.27
C VAL A 23 21.28 2.91 -4.98
N LEU A 24 20.86 1.65 -4.92
CA LEU A 24 21.00 0.81 -3.73
C LEU A 24 22.44 0.42 -3.44
N GLN A 25 23.24 0.13 -4.47
CA GLN A 25 24.65 -0.20 -4.32
C GLN A 25 25.44 0.87 -3.56
N GLY A 26 25.09 2.15 -3.74
CA GLY A 26 25.75 3.27 -3.08
C GLY A 26 25.18 3.64 -1.70
N ALA A 27 23.97 3.17 -1.35
CA ALA A 27 23.25 3.66 -0.17
C ALA A 27 22.84 2.54 0.82
N ASP A 28 22.28 1.44 0.32
CA ASP A 28 21.81 0.31 1.14
C ASP A 28 21.72 -0.95 0.27
N PRO A 29 22.84 -1.65 0.03
CA PRO A 29 22.89 -2.81 -0.86
C PRO A 29 22.06 -3.99 -0.37
N ASP A 30 21.77 -4.06 0.93
CA ASP A 30 21.02 -5.15 1.56
C ASP A 30 19.52 -4.83 1.68
N ALA A 31 19.08 -3.67 1.21
CA ALA A 31 17.66 -3.30 1.19
C ALA A 31 16.84 -4.31 0.39
N VAL A 32 15.69 -4.71 0.93
CA VAL A 32 14.73 -5.53 0.22
C VAL A 32 13.80 -4.62 -0.59
N TRP A 33 13.65 -4.90 -1.87
CA TRP A 33 12.86 -4.08 -2.78
C TRP A 33 12.27 -4.90 -3.92
N ALA A 34 11.21 -4.38 -4.51
CA ALA A 34 10.77 -4.81 -5.84
C ALA A 34 10.02 -3.69 -6.55
N VAL A 35 9.93 -3.83 -7.86
CA VAL A 35 9.14 -3.01 -8.76
C VAL A 35 8.40 -3.93 -9.74
N GLY A 36 7.16 -3.58 -10.06
CA GLY A 36 6.35 -4.39 -10.96
C GLY A 36 5.10 -3.68 -11.45
N GLY A 37 4.27 -4.44 -12.14
CA GLY A 37 3.00 -4.02 -12.71
C GLY A 37 1.84 -4.91 -12.29
N PRO A 38 0.69 -4.82 -13.00
CA PRO A 38 -0.48 -5.66 -12.73
C PRO A 38 -0.18 -7.17 -12.83
N ASP A 39 0.73 -7.54 -13.71
CA ASP A 39 1.06 -8.94 -14.00
C ASP A 39 2.10 -9.54 -13.02
N GLY A 40 2.61 -8.73 -12.10
CA GLY A 40 3.56 -9.17 -11.08
C GLY A 40 4.86 -8.35 -11.04
N PRO A 41 5.88 -8.84 -10.30
CA PRO A 41 7.18 -8.19 -10.21
C PRO A 41 7.94 -8.27 -11.53
N HIS A 42 8.58 -7.16 -11.91
CA HIS A 42 9.49 -7.08 -13.06
C HIS A 42 10.95 -7.22 -12.62
N ALA A 43 11.27 -6.66 -11.43
CA ALA A 43 12.60 -6.75 -10.82
C ALA A 43 12.50 -6.62 -9.30
N GLY A 44 13.49 -7.15 -8.59
CA GLY A 44 13.54 -7.09 -7.13
C GLY A 44 14.85 -7.62 -6.55
N SER A 45 14.95 -7.54 -5.23
CA SER A 45 15.92 -8.30 -4.47
C SER A 45 15.57 -9.79 -4.53
N ALA A 46 16.56 -10.65 -4.24
CA ALA A 46 16.48 -12.10 -4.44
C ALA A 46 15.16 -12.73 -3.97
N ASP A 47 14.65 -13.65 -4.78
CA ASP A 47 13.51 -14.49 -4.44
C ASP A 47 13.79 -15.34 -3.20
N GLY A 48 12.72 -15.71 -2.47
CA GLY A 48 12.83 -16.60 -1.30
C GLY A 48 13.16 -15.88 0.01
N THR A 49 13.13 -14.56 0.07
CA THR A 49 13.27 -13.81 1.32
C THR A 49 12.16 -14.20 2.30
N PRO A 50 12.49 -14.57 3.56
CA PRO A 50 11.49 -14.90 4.57
C PRO A 50 10.58 -13.71 4.88
N PRO A 51 9.47 -13.91 5.63
CA PRO A 51 8.65 -12.82 6.09
C PRO A 51 9.47 -11.80 6.89
N LEU A 52 9.31 -10.52 6.53
CA LEU A 52 9.99 -9.39 7.15
C LEU A 52 9.01 -8.58 8.00
N ASP A 53 9.52 -7.88 9.00
CA ASP A 53 8.73 -6.90 9.75
C ASP A 53 8.25 -5.79 8.81
N VAL A 54 6.95 -5.71 8.66
CA VAL A 54 6.25 -4.66 7.90
C VAL A 54 5.18 -3.98 8.78
N GLY A 55 5.37 -3.98 10.08
CA GLY A 55 4.41 -3.43 11.04
C GLY A 55 3.99 -1.99 10.72
N ALA A 56 4.90 -1.16 10.22
CA ALA A 56 4.59 0.19 9.78
C ALA A 56 3.63 0.25 8.57
N LEU A 57 3.49 -0.84 7.79
CA LEU A 57 2.54 -0.97 6.69
C LEU A 57 1.20 -1.61 7.12
N MET A 58 1.04 -2.00 8.39
CA MET A 58 -0.20 -2.60 8.89
C MET A 58 -1.44 -1.79 8.51
N PRO A 59 -1.44 -0.46 8.60
CA PRO A 59 -2.62 0.31 8.22
C PRO A 59 -3.06 0.12 6.77
N VAL A 60 -2.14 -0.03 5.83
CA VAL A 60 -2.47 -0.18 4.42
C VAL A 60 -2.62 -1.65 4.00
N LEU A 61 -1.98 -2.60 4.70
CA LEU A 61 -2.04 -4.02 4.38
C LEU A 61 -3.18 -4.77 5.09
N ALA A 62 -3.65 -4.25 6.23
CA ALA A 62 -4.69 -4.88 7.03
C ALA A 62 -5.91 -3.96 7.25
N LEU A 63 -5.70 -2.78 7.84
CA LEU A 63 -6.80 -1.93 8.29
C LEU A 63 -7.58 -1.31 7.13
N TRP A 64 -6.90 -0.63 6.21
CA TRP A 64 -7.51 0.05 5.06
C TRP A 64 -8.33 -0.90 4.18
N PRO A 65 -7.83 -2.10 3.83
CA PRO A 65 -8.63 -3.03 3.02
C PRO A 65 -9.80 -3.64 3.81
N VAL A 66 -9.66 -3.89 5.11
CA VAL A 66 -10.81 -4.33 5.95
C VAL A 66 -11.87 -3.25 6.01
N ILE A 67 -11.51 -1.98 6.22
CA ILE A 67 -12.48 -0.87 6.15
C ILE A 67 -13.16 -0.83 4.78
N GLY A 68 -12.41 -1.04 3.71
CA GLY A 68 -12.96 -1.09 2.35
C GLY A 68 -13.98 -2.20 2.15
N SER A 69 -13.73 -3.39 2.70
CA SER A 69 -14.70 -4.48 2.65
C SER A 69 -15.99 -4.16 3.42
N LEU A 70 -15.89 -3.54 4.60
CA LEU A 70 -17.04 -3.12 5.37
C LEU A 70 -17.87 -2.03 4.67
N VAL A 71 -17.22 -1.15 3.93
CA VAL A 71 -17.90 -0.14 3.10
C VAL A 71 -18.63 -0.81 1.93
N ALA A 72 -17.98 -1.78 1.27
CA ALA A 72 -18.58 -2.52 0.16
C ALA A 72 -19.79 -3.38 0.60
N GLU A 73 -19.78 -3.88 1.81
CA GLU A 73 -20.89 -4.62 2.44
C GLU A 73 -21.99 -3.71 3.03
N GLU A 74 -21.86 -2.38 2.88
CA GLU A 74 -22.75 -1.37 3.50
C GLU A 74 -22.81 -1.43 5.05
N ALA A 75 -21.95 -2.22 5.68
CA ALA A 75 -21.82 -2.31 7.12
C ALA A 75 -21.21 -1.02 7.73
N LEU A 76 -20.44 -0.28 6.93
CA LEU A 76 -19.82 0.98 7.33
C LEU A 76 -20.09 2.07 6.29
N ARG A 77 -20.58 3.23 6.75
CA ARG A 77 -20.68 4.47 5.97
C ARG A 77 -19.63 5.46 6.46
N LEU A 78 -18.73 5.88 5.58
CA LEU A 78 -17.55 6.66 5.94
C LEU A 78 -17.84 7.99 6.65
N HIS A 79 -18.96 8.64 6.34
CA HIS A 79 -19.35 9.94 6.90
C HIS A 79 -20.30 9.86 8.11
N THR A 80 -20.66 8.67 8.54
CA THR A 80 -21.44 8.46 9.74
C THR A 80 -20.53 8.57 10.97
N PRO A 81 -20.91 9.34 12.01
CA PRO A 81 -20.13 9.42 13.25
C PRO A 81 -19.91 8.04 13.89
N LEU A 82 -18.71 7.80 14.42
CA LEU A 82 -18.37 6.52 15.06
C LEU A 82 -19.29 6.18 16.22
N THR A 83 -19.78 7.20 16.93
CA THR A 83 -20.74 7.04 18.04
C THR A 83 -22.08 6.44 17.61
N ALA A 84 -22.48 6.62 16.34
CA ALA A 84 -23.68 5.99 15.80
C ALA A 84 -23.52 4.46 15.63
N TYR A 85 -22.30 3.97 15.62
CA TYR A 85 -21.97 2.54 15.61
C TYR A 85 -21.70 1.99 17.02
N GLY A 86 -21.90 2.78 18.08
CA GLY A 86 -21.62 2.36 19.45
C GLY A 86 -20.14 2.42 19.86
N VAL A 87 -19.29 3.01 19.04
CA VAL A 87 -17.85 3.15 19.33
C VAL A 87 -17.60 4.50 20.00
N GLU A 88 -16.88 4.48 21.12
CA GLU A 88 -16.48 5.70 21.82
C GLU A 88 -15.50 6.52 20.98
N ALA A 89 -15.87 7.76 20.71
CA ALA A 89 -15.08 8.71 19.94
C ALA A 89 -15.51 10.14 20.25
N ALA A 90 -14.66 11.11 19.93
CA ALA A 90 -15.06 12.53 20.02
C ALA A 90 -16.26 12.80 19.09
N ALA A 91 -17.12 13.72 19.52
CA ALA A 91 -18.34 14.05 18.78
C ALA A 91 -18.01 14.45 17.31
N GLY A 92 -18.75 13.87 16.37
CA GLY A 92 -18.57 14.13 14.95
C GLY A 92 -17.38 13.40 14.28
N THR A 93 -16.57 12.65 15.02
CA THR A 93 -15.51 11.84 14.41
C THR A 93 -16.11 10.77 13.49
N THR A 94 -15.63 10.70 12.25
CA THR A 94 -16.06 9.74 11.23
C THR A 94 -14.89 8.89 10.73
N ALA A 95 -15.16 7.75 10.13
CA ALA A 95 -14.12 6.93 9.50
C ALA A 95 -13.42 7.69 8.36
N HIS A 96 -14.16 8.51 7.59
CA HIS A 96 -13.58 9.38 6.57
C HIS A 96 -12.54 10.34 7.17
N HIS A 97 -12.87 11.02 8.28
CA HIS A 97 -11.94 11.93 8.94
C HIS A 97 -10.67 11.21 9.41
N LEU A 98 -10.80 10.02 10.01
CA LEU A 98 -9.67 9.23 10.49
C LEU A 98 -8.78 8.69 9.34
N LEU A 99 -9.36 8.39 8.18
CA LEU A 99 -8.60 7.93 7.02
C LEU A 99 -7.92 9.06 6.24
N SER A 100 -8.45 10.29 6.29
CA SER A 100 -7.96 11.38 5.44
C SER A 100 -7.26 12.50 6.19
N HIS A 101 -7.71 12.87 7.40
CA HIS A 101 -7.19 14.03 8.14
C HIS A 101 -6.28 13.62 9.30
N SER A 102 -6.56 12.49 9.94
CA SER A 102 -5.87 12.04 11.16
C SER A 102 -5.02 10.81 10.86
N THR A 103 -3.75 11.02 10.49
CA THR A 103 -2.83 9.91 10.21
C THR A 103 -1.89 9.70 11.40
N GLY A 104 -2.21 8.77 12.23
CA GLY A 104 -1.35 8.43 13.37
C GLY A 104 -1.89 7.25 14.14
N PRO A 105 -1.12 6.73 15.11
CA PRO A 105 -1.50 5.54 15.86
C PRO A 105 -2.88 5.61 16.49
N ALA A 106 -3.28 6.78 17.01
CA ALA A 106 -4.60 6.97 17.61
C ALA A 106 -5.75 6.80 16.61
N ALA A 107 -5.60 7.34 15.38
CA ALA A 107 -6.58 7.17 14.32
C ALA A 107 -6.68 5.70 13.87
N HIS A 108 -5.55 5.04 13.70
CA HIS A 108 -5.50 3.62 13.36
C HIS A 108 -6.15 2.76 14.45
N THR A 109 -5.87 3.02 15.73
CA THR A 109 -6.50 2.34 16.85
C THR A 109 -8.04 2.51 16.85
N SER A 110 -8.52 3.73 16.60
CA SER A 110 -9.96 4.01 16.53
C SER A 110 -10.64 3.27 15.38
N LEU A 111 -10.01 3.23 14.20
CA LEU A 111 -10.52 2.49 13.05
C LEU A 111 -10.47 0.97 13.27
N THR A 112 -9.42 0.46 13.92
CA THR A 112 -9.32 -0.96 14.30
C THR A 112 -10.47 -1.34 15.24
N ARG A 113 -10.67 -0.56 16.31
CA ARG A 113 -11.80 -0.79 17.25
C ARG A 113 -13.15 -0.75 16.54
N LEU A 114 -13.34 0.17 15.60
CA LEU A 114 -14.56 0.24 14.80
C LEU A 114 -14.78 -1.05 13.99
N ALA A 115 -13.74 -1.51 13.26
CA ALA A 115 -13.85 -2.73 12.47
C ALA A 115 -14.14 -3.97 13.33
N GLU A 116 -13.44 -4.11 14.46
CA GLU A 116 -13.61 -5.21 15.42
C GLU A 116 -14.98 -5.15 16.09
N HIS A 117 -15.46 -3.96 16.43
CA HIS A 117 -16.81 -3.79 17.02
C HIS A 117 -17.92 -4.18 16.04
N LEU A 118 -17.81 -3.77 14.78
CA LEU A 118 -18.80 -4.07 13.73
C LEU A 118 -18.87 -5.56 13.38
N THR A 119 -17.76 -6.28 13.54
CA THR A 119 -17.65 -7.67 13.07
C THR A 119 -17.58 -8.69 14.20
N GLY A 120 -17.21 -8.27 15.40
CA GLY A 120 -16.94 -9.15 16.53
C GLY A 120 -15.65 -9.96 16.42
N SER A 121 -14.78 -9.68 15.44
CA SER A 121 -13.54 -10.41 15.19
C SER A 121 -12.32 -9.49 15.24
N PRO A 122 -11.15 -9.97 15.70
CA PRO A 122 -9.92 -9.22 15.71
C PRO A 122 -9.47 -8.81 14.29
N LEU A 123 -8.82 -7.65 14.17
CA LEU A 123 -8.31 -7.15 12.87
C LEU A 123 -7.45 -8.18 12.13
N ALA A 124 -6.63 -8.93 12.85
CA ALA A 124 -5.77 -9.97 12.27
C ALA A 124 -6.56 -11.05 11.52
N GLU A 125 -7.64 -11.53 12.14
CA GLU A 125 -8.52 -12.54 11.54
C GLU A 125 -9.31 -11.95 10.35
N LEU A 126 -9.79 -10.72 10.50
CA LEU A 126 -10.49 -10.02 9.42
C LEU A 126 -9.60 -9.81 8.20
N ALA A 127 -8.37 -9.35 8.40
CA ALA A 127 -7.42 -9.14 7.32
C ALA A 127 -7.04 -10.47 6.64
N ALA A 128 -6.80 -11.53 7.42
CA ALA A 128 -6.51 -12.84 6.89
C ALA A 128 -7.67 -13.38 6.04
N ALA A 129 -8.89 -13.39 6.59
CA ALA A 129 -10.04 -13.98 5.92
C ALA A 129 -10.54 -13.17 4.72
N ARG A 130 -10.54 -11.83 4.84
CA ARG A 130 -11.14 -10.95 3.85
C ARG A 130 -10.18 -10.45 2.79
N VAL A 131 -8.86 -10.46 3.07
CA VAL A 131 -7.86 -9.84 2.20
C VAL A 131 -6.73 -10.81 1.85
N TRP A 132 -5.98 -11.27 2.84
CA TRP A 132 -4.75 -12.00 2.57
C TRP A 132 -4.98 -13.36 1.93
N HIS A 133 -5.88 -14.18 2.47
CA HIS A 133 -6.17 -15.50 1.89
C HIS A 133 -6.78 -15.38 0.48
N PRO A 134 -7.77 -14.52 0.21
CA PRO A 134 -8.28 -14.32 -1.14
C PRO A 134 -7.25 -13.87 -2.16
N LEU A 135 -6.22 -13.10 -1.72
CA LEU A 135 -5.11 -12.67 -2.58
C LEU A 135 -3.96 -13.69 -2.64
N GLY A 136 -4.05 -14.81 -1.94
CA GLY A 136 -2.97 -15.80 -1.87
C GLY A 136 -1.74 -15.33 -1.10
N MET A 137 -1.90 -14.36 -0.19
CA MET A 137 -0.85 -13.84 0.70
C MET A 137 -0.69 -14.76 1.91
N THR A 138 -0.22 -15.98 1.66
CA THR A 138 -0.20 -17.05 2.67
C THR A 138 0.92 -16.91 3.70
N GLY A 139 1.92 -16.09 3.43
CA GLY A 139 3.03 -15.81 4.35
C GLY A 139 2.83 -14.56 5.20
N THR A 140 1.72 -13.82 4.99
CA THR A 140 1.43 -12.59 5.71
C THR A 140 0.64 -12.89 6.99
N GLY A 141 1.08 -12.30 8.10
CA GLY A 141 0.42 -12.49 9.39
C GLY A 141 1.05 -11.72 10.52
N PHE A 142 0.39 -11.74 11.67
CA PHE A 142 0.93 -11.14 12.90
C PHE A 142 1.76 -12.17 13.67
N ALA A 143 2.96 -11.78 14.07
CA ALA A 143 3.81 -12.50 14.99
C ALA A 143 4.27 -11.52 16.07
N ASP A 144 4.11 -11.88 17.34
CA ASP A 144 4.46 -11.05 18.51
C ASP A 144 3.86 -9.62 18.45
N GLY A 145 2.65 -9.50 17.93
CA GLY A 145 1.94 -8.22 17.79
C GLY A 145 2.38 -7.35 16.59
N THR A 146 3.37 -7.80 15.82
CA THR A 146 3.88 -7.09 14.64
C THR A 146 3.47 -7.79 13.36
N LEU A 147 3.09 -7.03 12.33
CA LEU A 147 2.77 -7.58 11.02
C LEU A 147 4.05 -7.96 10.28
N HIS A 148 4.10 -9.21 9.80
CA HIS A 148 5.16 -9.72 8.94
C HIS A 148 4.59 -10.13 7.58
N ALA A 149 5.34 -9.89 6.52
CA ALA A 149 4.98 -10.30 5.17
C ALA A 149 6.23 -10.65 4.35
N PRO A 150 6.20 -11.69 3.54
CA PRO A 150 7.24 -11.92 2.53
C PRO A 150 7.11 -10.91 1.39
N PRO A 151 8.21 -10.53 0.71
CA PRO A 151 8.18 -9.64 -0.45
C PRO A 151 7.20 -10.06 -1.55
N ALA A 152 7.04 -11.37 -1.76
CA ALA A 152 6.10 -11.91 -2.73
C ALA A 152 4.64 -11.55 -2.41
N ASP A 153 4.26 -11.50 -1.13
CA ASP A 153 2.91 -11.14 -0.72
C ASP A 153 2.67 -9.63 -0.88
N LEU A 154 3.69 -8.80 -0.58
CA LEU A 154 3.62 -7.37 -0.88
C LEU A 154 3.43 -7.10 -2.38
N ALA A 155 4.16 -7.84 -3.23
CA ALA A 155 4.02 -7.76 -4.68
C ALA A 155 2.62 -8.16 -5.15
N ARG A 156 2.03 -9.23 -4.61
CA ARG A 156 0.66 -9.65 -4.90
C ARG A 156 -0.35 -8.57 -4.53
N PHE A 157 -0.24 -8.01 -3.32
CA PHE A 157 -1.12 -6.95 -2.86
C PHE A 157 -1.05 -5.71 -3.77
N LEU A 158 0.15 -5.23 -4.05
CA LEU A 158 0.35 -4.03 -4.87
C LEU A 158 -0.05 -4.26 -6.34
N GLY A 159 0.23 -5.42 -6.89
CA GLY A 159 -0.22 -5.82 -8.23
C GLY A 159 -1.74 -5.83 -8.34
N TYR A 160 -2.42 -6.40 -7.33
CA TYR A 160 -3.88 -6.38 -7.25
C TYR A 160 -4.45 -4.95 -7.24
N LEU A 161 -3.84 -4.02 -6.54
CA LEU A 161 -4.33 -2.63 -6.50
C LEU A 161 -4.29 -1.93 -7.87
N LEU A 162 -3.43 -2.37 -8.80
CA LEU A 162 -3.36 -1.83 -10.17
C LEU A 162 -4.42 -2.43 -11.09
N SER A 163 -4.82 -3.67 -10.87
CA SER A 163 -5.83 -4.36 -11.68
C SER A 163 -6.83 -5.09 -10.77
N PRO A 164 -7.63 -4.35 -9.98
CA PRO A 164 -8.52 -4.96 -9.02
C PRO A 164 -9.67 -5.69 -9.70
N ALA A 165 -9.96 -6.89 -9.21
CA ALA A 165 -11.24 -7.55 -9.38
C ALA A 165 -12.29 -6.93 -8.43
N GLU A 166 -13.54 -7.43 -8.47
CA GLU A 166 -14.57 -6.94 -7.53
C GLU A 166 -14.36 -7.42 -6.09
N HIS A 167 -13.54 -8.45 -5.89
CA HIS A 167 -13.24 -9.03 -4.61
C HIS A 167 -11.73 -9.34 -4.52
N PRO A 168 -11.06 -9.12 -3.38
CA PRO A 168 -11.57 -8.72 -2.07
C PRO A 168 -11.80 -7.20 -1.88
N LEU A 169 -11.27 -6.36 -2.76
CA LEU A 169 -11.44 -4.91 -2.70
C LEU A 169 -12.03 -4.40 -4.01
N THR A 170 -13.09 -3.62 -3.92
CA THR A 170 -13.72 -3.06 -5.11
C THR A 170 -12.83 -2.01 -5.79
N ARG A 171 -12.91 -1.94 -7.12
CA ARG A 171 -12.27 -0.87 -7.90
C ARG A 171 -12.69 0.52 -7.41
N ALA A 172 -13.96 0.66 -7.00
CA ALA A 172 -14.48 1.91 -6.46
C ALA A 172 -13.73 2.34 -5.19
N TRP A 173 -13.52 1.42 -4.23
CA TRP A 173 -12.76 1.70 -3.02
C TRP A 173 -11.34 2.18 -3.29
N ILE A 174 -10.63 1.49 -4.17
CA ILE A 174 -9.25 1.83 -4.54
C ILE A 174 -9.22 3.20 -5.22
N THR A 175 -10.09 3.44 -6.21
CA THR A 175 -10.16 4.71 -6.94
C THR A 175 -10.48 5.88 -6.01
N GLU A 176 -11.46 5.70 -5.11
CA GLU A 176 -11.83 6.73 -4.15
C GLU A 176 -10.73 7.01 -3.11
N SER A 177 -9.96 5.98 -2.74
CA SER A 177 -8.84 6.12 -1.80
C SER A 177 -7.66 6.89 -2.39
N LEU A 178 -7.47 6.80 -3.70
CA LEU A 178 -6.41 7.48 -4.44
C LEU A 178 -6.87 8.83 -5.03
N ARG A 179 -7.83 9.50 -4.38
CA ARG A 179 -8.25 10.88 -4.67
C ARG A 179 -7.78 11.80 -3.56
N ILE A 180 -7.31 12.99 -3.92
CA ILE A 180 -6.96 14.02 -2.93
C ILE A 180 -8.25 14.43 -2.19
N ARG A 181 -8.26 14.25 -0.87
CA ARG A 181 -9.37 14.58 0.03
C ARG A 181 -9.12 15.84 0.84
N THR A 182 -7.86 16.18 1.01
CA THR A 182 -7.41 17.24 1.91
C THR A 182 -6.42 18.14 1.17
N GLY A 183 -6.89 18.79 0.10
CA GLY A 183 -6.05 19.70 -0.69
C GLY A 183 -5.54 20.92 0.11
N GLU A 184 -6.23 21.27 1.21
CA GLU A 184 -5.85 22.31 2.15
C GLU A 184 -4.71 21.92 3.10
N LEU A 185 -4.42 20.61 3.24
CA LEU A 185 -3.35 20.12 4.12
C LEU A 185 -2.02 19.99 3.38
N THR A 186 -0.94 20.10 4.12
CA THR A 186 0.41 19.80 3.63
C THR A 186 1.05 18.76 4.56
N PRO A 187 1.32 17.56 4.06
CA PRO A 187 1.01 17.07 2.71
C PRO A 187 -0.48 16.75 2.50
N ALA A 188 -0.95 16.90 1.26
CA ALA A 188 -2.28 16.46 0.84
C ALA A 188 -2.43 14.94 1.01
N ARG A 189 -3.68 14.46 1.14
CA ARG A 189 -3.96 13.03 1.43
C ARG A 189 -5.18 12.53 0.67
N GLY A 190 -5.17 11.23 0.39
CA GLY A 190 -6.34 10.44 0.07
C GLY A 190 -6.91 9.74 1.30
N LEU A 191 -7.45 8.54 1.16
CA LEU A 191 -7.83 7.69 2.30
C LEU A 191 -6.64 6.79 2.67
N LEU A 192 -5.84 7.22 3.65
CA LEU A 192 -4.53 6.71 4.07
C LEU A 192 -3.36 6.97 3.10
N TRP A 193 -3.61 7.05 1.82
CA TRP A 193 -2.58 7.23 0.80
C TRP A 193 -2.16 8.70 0.65
N HIS A 194 -0.87 8.93 0.39
CA HIS A 194 -0.31 10.25 0.16
C HIS A 194 0.10 10.41 -1.31
N PRO A 195 -0.37 11.46 -1.99
CA PRO A 195 0.13 11.78 -3.34
C PRO A 195 1.62 12.10 -3.28
N ALA A 196 2.34 11.62 -4.27
CA ALA A 196 3.78 11.78 -4.39
C ALA A 196 4.17 12.14 -5.83
N PRO A 197 5.40 12.61 -6.10
CA PRO A 197 5.88 12.92 -7.44
C PRO A 197 5.66 11.78 -8.45
N TYR A 198 5.66 12.13 -9.73
CA TYR A 198 5.43 11.21 -10.87
C TYR A 198 4.03 10.58 -10.90
N GLY A 199 3.03 11.23 -10.27
CA GLY A 199 1.66 10.70 -10.22
C GLY A 199 1.52 9.43 -9.39
N THR A 200 2.44 9.21 -8.46
CA THR A 200 2.39 8.08 -7.53
C THR A 200 1.60 8.41 -6.28
N TRP A 201 1.15 7.38 -5.61
CA TRP A 201 0.63 7.38 -4.26
C TRP A 201 1.55 6.56 -3.37
N SER A 202 1.80 7.00 -2.16
CA SER A 202 2.70 6.31 -1.25
C SER A 202 2.07 6.10 0.12
N TYR A 203 2.55 5.09 0.83
CA TYR A 203 2.29 4.86 2.24
C TYR A 203 3.55 4.34 2.95
N GLY A 204 3.70 4.75 4.22
CA GLY A 204 4.85 4.40 5.05
C GLY A 204 6.08 5.26 4.79
N GLU A 205 6.97 5.25 5.74
CA GLU A 205 8.30 5.90 5.63
C GLU A 205 9.40 4.85 5.59
N THR A 206 9.33 3.87 6.49
CA THR A 206 10.25 2.74 6.62
C THR A 206 9.49 1.56 7.22
N PRO A 207 9.13 0.56 6.43
CA PRO A 207 9.18 0.46 4.96
C PRO A 207 8.22 1.41 4.22
N THR A 208 8.40 1.53 2.91
CA THR A 208 7.54 2.36 2.04
C THR A 208 7.02 1.57 0.86
N VAL A 209 5.76 1.81 0.49
CA VAL A 209 5.15 1.32 -0.75
C VAL A 209 4.71 2.48 -1.63
N TRP A 210 4.78 2.30 -2.95
CA TRP A 210 4.31 3.25 -3.97
C TRP A 210 3.43 2.55 -4.99
N LEU A 211 2.44 3.28 -5.46
CA LEU A 211 1.49 2.85 -6.48
C LEU A 211 1.26 3.98 -7.48
N SER A 212 1.36 3.69 -8.78
CA SER A 212 1.00 4.63 -9.85
C SER A 212 -0.04 4.00 -10.77
N PRO A 213 -1.34 4.37 -10.63
CA PRO A 213 -2.36 3.91 -11.55
C PRO A 213 -2.15 4.40 -12.98
N ARG A 214 -1.47 5.55 -13.16
CA ARG A 214 -1.21 6.14 -14.49
C ARG A 214 -0.13 5.42 -15.27
N LEU A 215 0.92 4.93 -14.56
CA LEU A 215 2.05 4.20 -15.14
C LEU A 215 1.90 2.69 -14.96
N PRO A 216 0.72 2.14 -14.72
CA PRO A 216 0.38 0.87 -14.09
C PRO A 216 1.59 0.16 -13.44
N ARG A 217 2.19 0.84 -12.46
CA ARG A 217 3.43 0.40 -11.80
C ARG A 217 3.31 0.53 -10.29
N TRP A 218 3.88 -0.42 -9.58
CA TRP A 218 4.07 -0.37 -8.14
C TRP A 218 5.55 -0.59 -7.78
N ALA A 219 5.94 -0.15 -6.60
CA ALA A 219 7.23 -0.44 -6.00
C ALA A 219 7.12 -0.51 -4.48
N PHE A 220 8.05 -1.22 -3.85
CA PHE A 220 8.28 -1.13 -2.43
C PHE A 220 9.77 -1.13 -2.11
N LEU A 221 10.10 -0.55 -0.94
CA LEU A 221 11.44 -0.50 -0.39
C LEU A 221 11.38 -0.78 1.12
N LEU A 222 12.11 -1.79 1.56
CA LEU A 222 12.34 -2.15 2.96
C LEU A 222 13.84 -1.93 3.22
N PRO A 223 14.25 -0.75 3.65
CA PRO A 223 15.65 -0.44 3.89
C PRO A 223 16.12 -1.10 5.19
N THR A 224 17.41 -1.40 5.28
CA THR A 224 18.05 -1.94 6.51
C THR A 224 18.39 -0.85 7.51
N HIS A 225 18.46 0.41 7.05
CA HIS A 225 18.75 1.60 7.85
C HIS A 225 17.71 2.70 7.60
N PRO A 226 17.59 3.71 8.48
CA PRO A 226 16.73 4.86 8.21
C PRO A 226 17.04 5.44 6.82
N PRO A 227 16.04 5.57 5.91
CA PRO A 227 16.30 5.70 4.47
C PRO A 227 16.92 7.05 4.06
N GLY A 228 16.90 8.08 4.88
CA GLY A 228 17.44 9.38 4.49
C GLY A 228 16.99 9.81 3.08
N PRO A 229 17.91 10.19 2.17
CA PRO A 229 17.59 10.52 0.79
C PRO A 229 17.23 9.29 -0.08
N LEU A 230 17.54 8.06 0.37
CA LEU A 230 17.34 6.84 -0.40
C LEU A 230 15.89 6.66 -0.85
N ARG A 231 14.92 6.99 0.01
CA ARG A 231 13.48 6.90 -0.35
C ARG A 231 13.14 7.75 -1.58
N THR A 232 13.71 8.93 -1.70
CA THR A 232 13.47 9.83 -2.83
C THR A 232 14.18 9.34 -4.09
N THR A 233 15.46 9.00 -4.00
CA THR A 233 16.24 8.51 -5.16
C THR A 233 15.73 7.16 -5.67
N PHE A 234 15.27 6.27 -4.78
CA PHE A 234 14.64 5.02 -5.16
C PHE A 234 13.33 5.26 -5.94
N ARG A 235 12.44 6.14 -5.42
CA ARG A 235 11.21 6.49 -6.12
C ARG A 235 11.50 7.10 -7.50
N GLU A 236 12.47 7.99 -7.60
CA GLU A 236 12.90 8.57 -8.89
C GLU A 236 13.38 7.49 -9.85
N ALA A 237 14.23 6.57 -9.40
CA ALA A 237 14.69 5.45 -10.20
C ALA A 237 13.56 4.55 -10.71
N ALA A 238 12.52 4.35 -9.86
CA ALA A 238 11.38 3.49 -10.18
C ALA A 238 10.33 4.14 -11.09
N PHE A 239 10.09 5.46 -10.97
CA PHE A 239 8.92 6.11 -11.58
C PHE A 239 9.24 7.32 -12.48
N ALA A 240 10.47 7.86 -12.46
CA ALA A 240 10.83 8.92 -13.40
C ALA A 240 10.76 8.39 -14.84
N PRO A 241 10.26 9.19 -15.78
CA PRO A 241 10.30 8.83 -17.19
C PRO A 241 11.76 8.63 -17.65
N THR A 242 11.97 7.59 -18.46
CA THR A 242 13.30 7.39 -19.08
C THR A 242 13.58 8.57 -20.01
N PRO A 243 14.74 9.25 -19.91
CA PRO A 243 15.08 10.32 -20.83
C PRO A 243 15.01 9.78 -22.26
N SER A 244 14.20 10.43 -23.11
CA SER A 244 14.23 10.15 -24.55
C SER A 244 15.61 10.53 -25.08
N LEU A 245 16.34 9.57 -25.64
CA LEU A 245 17.59 9.80 -26.38
C LEU A 245 17.32 10.51 -27.68
#